data_9e5745b89655164996c71993f66c8253
#
_entry.id   9e5745b89655164996c71993f66c8253
#
_cell.length_a   1.000
_cell.length_b   1.000
_cell.length_c   1.000
_cell.angle_alpha   90.00
_cell.angle_beta   90.00
_cell.angle_gamma   90.00
#
_symmetry.space_group_name_H-M   'P 1'
#
loop_
_entity.id
_entity.type
_entity.pdbx_description
1 polymer ?
#
loop_
_entity_poly.entity_id
_entity_poly.type
_entity_poly.pdbx_seq_one_letter_code
_entity_poly.pdbx_strand_id
1 'polypeptide(L)'
;MLKDVDLQSTVKTATRSAFITIVNTALFEEVSALLISGDLFDGAERSAKTAAFLTTQLDRLKAAGIPVFYIKGNHDAENPITGEISLPENVHVFDGRGGKHQIENSHVWIHGVSFSGRQAPESLLPKFGAPEPDAINIAMLHTSLAGSQGHDTYAPCSVAELTKMGFDYWALGH
;
A
#
# COMPACT_ATOMS: atom_id res chain seq x y z
N MET A 1 -12.34 0.49 -31.85
CA MET A 1 -12.35 -0.79 -31.12
C MET A 1 -10.95 -1.43 -30.99
N LEU A 2 -10.15 -1.58 -32.05
CA LEU A 2 -8.77 -2.10 -31.96
C LEU A 2 -7.80 -1.22 -31.15
N LYS A 3 -7.96 0.11 -31.13
CA LYS A 3 -7.10 1.05 -30.40
C LYS A 3 -7.22 0.93 -28.86
N ASP A 4 -8.38 0.57 -28.32
CA ASP A 4 -8.58 0.45 -26.87
C ASP A 4 -7.94 -0.81 -26.31
N VAL A 5 -7.94 -1.92 -27.04
CA VAL A 5 -7.34 -3.19 -26.62
C VAL A 5 -5.81 -3.08 -26.59
N ASP A 6 -5.20 -2.41 -27.58
CA ASP A 6 -3.76 -2.17 -27.63
C ASP A 6 -3.30 -1.24 -26.49
N LEU A 7 -4.09 -0.19 -26.20
CA LEU A 7 -3.78 0.73 -25.11
C LEU A 7 -3.85 0.05 -23.74
N GLN A 8 -4.90 -0.72 -23.49
CA GLN A 8 -5.03 -1.50 -22.24
C GLN A 8 -3.90 -2.50 -22.08
N SER A 9 -3.51 -3.21 -23.13
CA SER A 9 -2.36 -4.13 -23.10
C SER A 9 -1.05 -3.40 -22.78
N THR A 10 -0.86 -2.24 -23.38
CA THR A 10 0.33 -1.40 -23.14
C THR A 10 0.39 -0.90 -21.71
N VAL A 11 -0.72 -0.40 -21.16
CA VAL A 11 -0.81 0.08 -19.78
C VAL A 11 -0.53 -1.05 -18.80
N LYS A 12 -1.14 -2.24 -18.97
CA LYS A 12 -0.88 -3.41 -18.12
C LYS A 12 0.58 -3.83 -18.13
N THR A 13 1.20 -3.84 -19.29
CA THR A 13 2.61 -4.17 -19.42
C THR A 13 3.50 -3.14 -18.72
N ALA A 14 3.19 -1.85 -18.89
CA ALA A 14 3.92 -0.77 -18.23
C ALA A 14 3.82 -0.84 -16.70
N THR A 15 2.62 -1.08 -16.15
CA THR A 15 2.40 -1.22 -14.70
C THR A 15 3.17 -2.41 -14.13
N ARG A 16 3.14 -3.56 -14.81
CA ARG A 16 3.92 -4.74 -14.37
C ARG A 16 5.41 -4.48 -14.43
N SER A 17 5.89 -3.83 -15.49
CA SER A 17 7.30 -3.45 -15.62
C SER A 17 7.74 -2.49 -14.52
N ALA A 18 6.90 -1.52 -14.17
CA ALA A 18 7.15 -0.61 -13.05
C ALA A 18 7.28 -1.36 -11.72
N PHE A 19 6.37 -2.29 -11.43
CA PHE A 19 6.45 -3.10 -10.20
C PHE A 19 7.69 -3.98 -10.17
N ILE A 20 8.07 -4.63 -11.29
CA ILE A 20 9.33 -5.37 -11.40
C ILE A 20 10.53 -4.46 -11.11
N THR A 21 10.53 -3.25 -11.63
CA THR A 21 11.62 -2.28 -11.38
C THR A 21 11.70 -1.93 -9.90
N ILE A 22 10.57 -1.67 -9.24
CA ILE A 22 10.52 -1.41 -7.78
C ILE A 22 11.12 -2.59 -7.01
N VAL A 23 10.71 -3.83 -7.31
CA VAL A 23 11.24 -5.03 -6.65
C VAL A 23 12.74 -5.20 -6.93
N ASN A 24 13.18 -5.00 -8.16
CA ASN A 24 14.61 -5.08 -8.51
C ASN A 24 15.43 -4.04 -7.74
N THR A 25 14.93 -2.80 -7.64
CA THR A 25 15.57 -1.73 -6.88
C THR A 25 15.62 -2.09 -5.40
N ALA A 26 14.52 -2.58 -4.82
CA ALA A 26 14.47 -2.98 -3.42
C ALA A 26 15.50 -4.09 -3.10
N LEU A 27 15.65 -5.06 -4.01
CA LEU A 27 16.64 -6.13 -3.90
C LEU A 27 18.07 -5.61 -4.06
N PHE A 28 18.30 -4.72 -5.03
CA PHE A 28 19.63 -4.16 -5.31
C PHE A 28 20.13 -3.27 -4.17
N GLU A 29 19.24 -2.43 -3.61
CA GLU A 29 19.56 -1.52 -2.52
C GLU A 29 19.49 -2.21 -1.14
N GLU A 30 19.13 -3.49 -1.07
CA GLU A 30 19.00 -4.26 0.18
C GLU A 30 18.14 -3.51 1.22
N VAL A 31 16.99 -3.00 0.78
CA VAL A 31 16.13 -2.17 1.64
C VAL A 31 15.62 -2.93 2.87
N SER A 32 15.45 -2.24 3.98
CA SER A 32 14.95 -2.82 5.22
C SER A 32 13.46 -3.20 5.17
N ALA A 33 12.69 -2.60 4.26
CA ALA A 33 11.28 -2.92 4.02
C ALA A 33 10.79 -2.32 2.70
N LEU A 34 9.71 -2.86 2.14
CA LEU A 34 8.94 -2.25 1.06
C LEU A 34 7.56 -1.84 1.60
N LEU A 35 7.14 -0.60 1.32
CA LEU A 35 5.84 -0.06 1.71
C LEU A 35 4.93 0.07 0.49
N ILE A 36 3.70 -0.46 0.58
CA ILE A 36 2.67 -0.37 -0.46
C ILE A 36 1.47 0.37 0.11
N SER A 37 1.30 1.63 -0.30
CA SER A 37 0.30 2.54 0.27
C SER A 37 -1.05 2.52 -0.47
N GLY A 38 -1.51 1.34 -0.85
CA GLY A 38 -2.81 1.11 -1.46
C GLY A 38 -2.80 1.06 -2.99
N ASP A 39 -3.97 0.69 -3.53
CA ASP A 39 -4.27 0.56 -4.96
C ASP A 39 -3.28 -0.32 -5.73
N LEU A 40 -2.91 -1.45 -5.09
CA LEU A 40 -2.09 -2.48 -5.70
C LEU A 40 -2.82 -3.19 -6.84
N PHE A 41 -4.15 -3.22 -6.78
CA PHE A 41 -5.04 -3.81 -7.78
C PHE A 41 -5.90 -2.74 -8.42
N ASP A 42 -5.97 -2.71 -9.75
CA ASP A 42 -6.87 -1.82 -10.48
C ASP A 42 -8.27 -2.45 -10.58
N GLY A 43 -9.22 -1.90 -9.81
CA GLY A 43 -10.65 -2.14 -9.93
C GLY A 43 -11.07 -3.61 -9.86
N ALA A 44 -12.09 -3.97 -10.67
CA ALA A 44 -12.76 -5.26 -10.66
C ALA A 44 -12.01 -6.38 -11.41
N GLU A 45 -10.76 -6.20 -11.81
CA GLU A 45 -10.01 -7.23 -12.53
C GLU A 45 -9.69 -8.45 -11.65
N ARG A 46 -10.52 -9.46 -11.75
CA ARG A 46 -10.29 -10.78 -11.18
C ARG A 46 -9.35 -11.59 -12.08
N SER A 47 -8.07 -11.26 -12.10
CA SER A 47 -7.12 -11.97 -12.93
C SER A 47 -6.19 -12.84 -12.09
N ALA A 48 -6.38 -14.17 -12.16
CA ALA A 48 -5.44 -15.12 -11.58
C ALA A 48 -3.99 -14.89 -12.08
N LYS A 49 -3.82 -14.36 -13.30
CA LYS A 49 -2.51 -13.98 -13.83
C LYS A 49 -1.90 -12.80 -13.09
N THR A 50 -2.71 -11.82 -12.68
CA THR A 50 -2.23 -10.68 -11.89
C THR A 50 -1.86 -11.12 -10.48
N ALA A 51 -2.68 -11.96 -9.85
CA ALA A 51 -2.39 -12.57 -8.57
C ALA A 51 -1.07 -13.35 -8.59
N ALA A 52 -0.91 -14.27 -9.54
CA ALA A 52 0.31 -15.06 -9.69
C ALA A 52 1.54 -14.19 -9.95
N PHE A 53 1.41 -13.14 -10.77
CA PHE A 53 2.48 -12.19 -11.02
C PHE A 53 2.93 -11.49 -9.72
N LEU A 54 1.98 -10.94 -8.95
CA LEU A 54 2.29 -10.26 -7.69
C LEU A 54 2.94 -11.20 -6.68
N THR A 55 2.36 -12.37 -6.47
CA THR A 55 2.92 -13.39 -5.57
C THR A 55 4.35 -13.74 -5.96
N THR A 56 4.62 -13.94 -7.25
CA THR A 56 5.99 -14.22 -7.74
C THR A 56 6.97 -13.07 -7.40
N GLN A 57 6.57 -11.81 -7.54
CA GLN A 57 7.44 -10.68 -7.20
C GLN A 57 7.64 -10.55 -5.68
N LEU A 58 6.59 -10.75 -4.90
CA LEU A 58 6.66 -10.71 -3.43
C LEU A 58 7.49 -11.87 -2.85
N ASP A 59 7.44 -13.06 -3.47
CA ASP A 59 8.30 -14.20 -3.12
C ASP A 59 9.79 -13.90 -3.33
N ARG A 60 10.14 -13.09 -4.31
CA ARG A 60 11.54 -12.63 -4.51
C ARG A 60 12.02 -11.79 -3.32
N LEU A 61 11.17 -10.89 -2.81
CA LEU A 61 11.45 -10.11 -1.60
C LEU A 61 11.53 -11.01 -0.37
N LYS A 62 10.63 -11.99 -0.25
CA LYS A 62 10.66 -13.00 0.80
C LYS A 62 11.98 -13.76 0.82
N ALA A 63 12.45 -14.23 -0.34
CA ALA A 63 13.70 -14.95 -0.47
C ALA A 63 14.94 -14.12 -0.06
N ALA A 64 14.85 -12.78 -0.17
CA ALA A 64 15.86 -11.83 0.29
C ALA A 64 15.66 -11.37 1.75
N GLY A 65 14.63 -11.86 2.46
CA GLY A 65 14.33 -11.45 3.84
C GLY A 65 13.77 -10.04 3.96
N ILE A 66 13.27 -9.45 2.88
CA ILE A 66 12.71 -8.08 2.88
C ILE A 66 11.23 -8.16 3.24
N PRO A 67 10.80 -7.60 4.39
CA PRO A 67 9.38 -7.49 4.75
C PRO A 67 8.66 -6.49 3.86
N VAL A 68 7.38 -6.76 3.62
CA VAL A 68 6.48 -5.88 2.87
C VAL A 68 5.33 -5.46 3.76
N PHE A 69 5.10 -4.16 3.89
CA PHE A 69 3.95 -3.62 4.60
C PHE A 69 2.96 -3.07 3.59
N TYR A 70 1.70 -3.49 3.72
CA TYR A 70 0.66 -3.16 2.77
C TYR A 70 -0.59 -2.66 3.47
N ILE A 71 -1.11 -1.53 3.00
CA ILE A 71 -2.45 -1.04 3.30
C ILE A 71 -3.31 -1.13 2.04
N LYS A 72 -4.59 -1.47 2.20
CA LYS A 72 -5.55 -1.48 1.10
C LYS A 72 -6.05 -0.07 0.83
N GLY A 73 -6.03 0.35 -0.43
CA GLY A 73 -6.73 1.53 -0.92
C GLY A 73 -8.20 1.23 -1.26
N ASN A 74 -8.88 2.18 -1.89
CA ASN A 74 -10.28 2.04 -2.28
C ASN A 74 -10.51 0.97 -3.35
N HIS A 75 -9.61 0.82 -4.31
CA HIS A 75 -9.67 -0.23 -5.33
C HIS A 75 -9.41 -1.62 -4.76
N ASP A 76 -8.45 -1.75 -3.85
CA ASP A 76 -8.12 -3.03 -3.21
C ASP A 76 -9.23 -3.55 -2.30
N ALA A 77 -9.89 -2.64 -1.56
CA ALA A 77 -10.91 -2.99 -0.58
C ALA A 77 -12.17 -3.64 -1.22
N GLU A 78 -12.45 -3.33 -2.48
CA GLU A 78 -13.54 -3.95 -3.25
C GLU A 78 -13.11 -5.15 -4.06
N ASN A 79 -11.81 -5.34 -4.27
CA ASN A 79 -11.35 -6.39 -5.15
C ASN A 79 -11.46 -7.77 -4.44
N PRO A 80 -12.33 -8.68 -4.93
CA PRO A 80 -12.51 -10.00 -4.30
C PRO A 80 -11.22 -10.81 -4.25
N ILE A 81 -10.30 -10.56 -5.19
CA ILE A 81 -9.00 -11.23 -5.24
C ILE A 81 -8.18 -10.94 -4.00
N THR A 82 -8.29 -9.75 -3.40
CA THR A 82 -7.52 -9.41 -2.19
C THR A 82 -7.88 -10.27 -0.98
N GLY A 83 -9.06 -10.92 -0.98
CA GLY A 83 -9.47 -11.89 0.04
C GLY A 83 -9.13 -13.34 -0.31
N GLU A 84 -8.86 -13.64 -1.59
CA GLU A 84 -8.61 -14.99 -2.10
C GLU A 84 -7.11 -15.28 -2.34
N ILE A 85 -6.28 -14.25 -2.45
CA ILE A 85 -4.83 -14.42 -2.65
C ILE A 85 -4.16 -14.74 -1.31
N SER A 86 -3.47 -15.87 -1.27
CA SER A 86 -2.51 -16.15 -0.21
C SER A 86 -1.24 -15.36 -0.50
N LEU A 87 -1.05 -14.26 0.21
CA LEU A 87 0.19 -13.48 0.13
C LEU A 87 1.33 -14.23 0.86
N PRO A 88 2.59 -14.05 0.42
CA PRO A 88 3.74 -14.61 1.12
C PRO A 88 3.85 -14.12 2.57
N GLU A 89 4.48 -14.92 3.44
CA GLU A 89 4.58 -14.67 4.89
C GLU A 89 5.29 -13.37 5.26
N ASN A 90 6.16 -12.85 4.38
CA ASN A 90 6.84 -11.57 4.57
C ASN A 90 5.93 -10.35 4.32
N VAL A 91 4.68 -10.55 3.91
CA VAL A 91 3.73 -9.47 3.64
C VAL A 91 2.82 -9.28 4.85
N HIS A 92 2.96 -8.16 5.53
CA HIS A 92 2.06 -7.72 6.59
C HIS A 92 1.00 -6.79 6.02
N VAL A 93 -0.26 -7.22 6.05
CA VAL A 93 -1.41 -6.41 5.61
C VAL A 93 -2.10 -5.82 6.83
N PHE A 94 -2.13 -4.49 6.92
CA PHE A 94 -2.91 -3.81 7.96
C PHE A 94 -4.40 -3.90 7.66
N ASP A 95 -5.21 -4.01 8.69
CA ASP A 95 -6.67 -4.03 8.56
C ASP A 95 -7.29 -2.62 8.70
N GLY A 96 -8.61 -2.53 8.59
CA GLY A 96 -9.35 -1.27 8.69
C GLY A 96 -9.50 -0.73 10.12
N ARG A 97 -9.01 -1.44 11.13
CA ARG A 97 -8.97 -0.96 12.54
C ARG A 97 -7.70 -0.18 12.81
N GLY A 98 -6.72 -0.33 11.94
CA GLY A 98 -5.38 0.20 12.14
C GLY A 98 -4.50 -0.71 12.98
N GLY A 99 -3.21 -0.46 12.92
CA GLY A 99 -2.22 -1.23 13.66
C GLY A 99 -0.83 -0.70 13.48
N LYS A 100 0.11 -1.34 14.16
CA LYS A 100 1.54 -1.05 14.06
C LYS A 100 2.34 -2.34 14.08
N HIS A 101 3.49 -2.33 13.43
CA HIS A 101 4.40 -3.46 13.37
C HIS A 101 5.84 -2.96 13.37
N GLN A 102 6.69 -3.57 14.18
CA GLN A 102 8.12 -3.25 14.22
C GLN A 102 8.86 -3.98 13.10
N ILE A 103 9.75 -3.31 12.40
CA ILE A 103 10.71 -4.01 11.53
C ILE A 103 11.68 -4.76 12.44
N GLU A 104 11.80 -6.07 12.24
CA GLU A 104 12.62 -6.93 13.08
C GLU A 104 14.06 -6.41 13.24
N ASN A 105 14.58 -6.51 14.45
CA ASN A 105 15.93 -6.07 14.81
C ASN A 105 16.25 -4.60 14.52
N SER A 106 15.23 -3.74 14.49
CA SER A 106 15.36 -2.30 14.26
C SER A 106 14.59 -1.48 15.29
N HIS A 107 14.80 -0.15 15.30
CA HIS A 107 13.98 0.82 16.03
C HIS A 107 12.94 1.50 15.13
N VAL A 108 12.54 0.85 14.03
CA VAL A 108 11.57 1.38 13.06
C VAL A 108 10.22 0.68 13.24
N TRP A 109 9.17 1.48 13.41
CA TRP A 109 7.79 1.03 13.49
C TRP A 109 7.00 1.52 12.29
N ILE A 110 6.26 0.61 11.68
CA ILE A 110 5.33 0.90 10.60
C ILE A 110 3.92 0.90 11.17
N HIS A 111 3.20 1.97 10.95
CA HIS A 111 1.79 2.12 11.32
C HIS A 111 0.94 2.17 10.05
N GLY A 112 -0.19 1.51 10.03
CA GLY A 112 -1.02 1.47 8.83
C GLY A 112 -2.49 1.30 9.12
N VAL A 113 -3.33 1.85 8.24
CA VAL A 113 -4.78 1.67 8.26
C VAL A 113 -5.23 1.41 6.84
N SER A 114 -5.88 0.27 6.61
CA SER A 114 -6.50 -0.07 5.33
C SER A 114 -7.93 0.47 5.22
N PHE A 115 -8.37 0.71 4.00
CA PHE A 115 -9.79 0.87 3.72
C PHE A 115 -10.54 -0.44 4.01
N SER A 116 -11.73 -0.31 4.60
CA SER A 116 -12.63 -1.44 4.86
C SER A 116 -13.66 -1.65 3.74
N GLY A 117 -13.74 -0.73 2.79
CA GLY A 117 -14.61 -0.73 1.62
C GLY A 117 -14.18 0.39 0.68
N ARG A 118 -14.86 0.49 -0.49
CA ARG A 118 -14.52 1.51 -1.50
C ARG A 118 -14.63 2.94 -1.00
N GLN A 119 -15.60 3.20 -0.17
CA GLN A 119 -15.86 4.54 0.34
C GLN A 119 -15.27 4.71 1.74
N ALA A 120 -14.50 5.77 1.92
CA ALA A 120 -14.02 6.26 3.20
C ALA A 120 -14.24 7.78 3.23
N PRO A 121 -15.49 8.24 3.42
CA PRO A 121 -15.82 9.67 3.38
C PRO A 121 -15.24 10.45 4.56
N GLU A 122 -14.91 9.73 5.65
CA GLU A 122 -14.34 10.31 6.86
C GLU A 122 -12.83 10.07 6.94
N SER A 123 -12.14 10.95 7.68
CA SER A 123 -10.71 10.78 7.96
C SER A 123 -10.44 9.47 8.71
N LEU A 124 -9.39 8.76 8.29
CA LEU A 124 -8.90 7.56 8.97
C LEU A 124 -7.86 7.87 10.05
N LEU A 125 -7.45 9.13 10.23
CA LEU A 125 -6.45 9.53 11.22
C LEU A 125 -6.80 9.11 12.66
N PRO A 126 -8.08 9.14 13.11
CA PRO A 126 -8.44 8.69 14.45
C PRO A 126 -8.17 7.21 14.74
N LYS A 127 -7.92 6.41 13.71
CA LYS A 127 -7.59 4.98 13.85
C LYS A 127 -6.10 4.71 14.11
N PHE A 128 -5.25 5.72 13.95
CA PHE A 128 -3.85 5.59 14.32
C PHE A 128 -3.66 5.74 15.82
N GLY A 129 -2.88 4.85 16.42
CA GLY A 129 -2.37 5.03 17.78
C GLY A 129 -1.27 6.08 17.84
N ALA A 130 -0.79 6.37 19.04
CA ALA A 130 0.38 7.23 19.21
C ALA A 130 1.64 6.57 18.63
N PRO A 131 2.60 7.38 18.13
CA PRO A 131 3.93 6.88 17.77
C PRO A 131 4.62 6.17 18.94
N GLU A 132 5.46 5.20 18.65
CA GLU A 132 6.28 4.54 19.66
C GLU A 132 7.39 5.47 20.15
N PRO A 133 7.57 5.59 21.47
CA PRO A 133 8.62 6.43 22.03
C PRO A 133 10.01 5.88 21.68
N ASP A 134 10.97 6.77 21.51
CA ASP A 134 12.38 6.45 21.22
C ASP A 134 12.58 5.56 19.97
N ALA A 135 11.69 5.69 18.98
CA ALA A 135 11.70 4.93 17.75
C ALA A 135 11.46 5.84 16.53
N ILE A 136 11.80 5.35 15.35
CA ILE A 136 11.40 5.95 14.08
C ILE A 136 10.02 5.41 13.72
N ASN A 137 9.05 6.29 13.52
CA ASN A 137 7.67 5.94 13.26
C ASN A 137 7.25 6.37 11.85
N ILE A 138 6.96 5.40 11.00
CA ILE A 138 6.49 5.60 9.63
C ILE A 138 5.01 5.24 9.58
N ALA A 139 4.17 6.17 9.16
CA ALA A 139 2.74 5.92 8.99
C ALA A 139 2.37 5.78 7.51
N MET A 140 1.50 4.83 7.20
CA MET A 140 1.00 4.55 5.85
C MET A 140 -0.49 4.90 5.79
N LEU A 141 -0.88 5.74 4.82
CA LEU A 141 -2.27 6.15 4.63
C LEU A 141 -2.59 6.30 3.15
N HIS A 142 -3.71 5.71 2.72
CA HIS A 142 -4.31 5.98 1.42
C HIS A 142 -5.34 7.09 1.60
N THR A 143 -5.17 8.25 0.94
CA THR A 143 -5.90 9.49 1.30
C THR A 143 -5.98 10.48 0.15
N SER A 144 -7.08 11.24 0.10
CA SER A 144 -7.15 12.49 -0.65
C SER A 144 -6.65 13.63 0.22
N LEU A 145 -5.43 14.11 -0.06
CA LEU A 145 -4.88 15.27 0.66
C LEU A 145 -5.70 16.53 0.36
N ALA A 146 -5.94 17.36 1.37
CA ALA A 146 -6.66 18.62 1.21
C ALA A 146 -6.02 19.49 0.13
N GLY A 147 -6.82 19.89 -0.86
CA GLY A 147 -6.36 20.65 -2.04
C GLY A 147 -6.16 19.81 -3.30
N SER A 148 -6.26 18.48 -3.26
CA SER A 148 -6.33 17.66 -4.47
C SER A 148 -7.63 17.94 -5.23
N GLN A 149 -7.52 18.21 -6.54
CA GLN A 149 -8.66 18.50 -7.40
C GLN A 149 -8.93 17.31 -8.34
N GLY A 150 -10.21 17.06 -8.62
CA GLY A 150 -10.62 16.18 -9.72
C GLY A 150 -10.93 14.73 -9.37
N HIS A 151 -10.95 14.34 -8.10
CA HIS A 151 -11.33 13.00 -7.64
C HIS A 151 -12.35 13.07 -6.50
N ASP A 152 -13.10 11.98 -6.30
CA ASP A 152 -13.90 11.80 -5.11
C ASP A 152 -13.01 11.86 -3.86
N THR A 153 -13.54 12.41 -2.78
CA THR A 153 -12.78 12.56 -1.53
C THR A 153 -12.77 11.26 -0.75
N TYR A 154 -11.61 10.66 -0.59
CA TYR A 154 -11.41 9.42 0.17
C TYR A 154 -10.50 9.66 1.37
N ALA A 155 -10.97 9.27 2.57
CA ALA A 155 -10.24 9.40 3.84
C ALA A 155 -9.49 10.75 3.97
N PRO A 156 -10.20 11.89 3.82
CA PRO A 156 -9.57 13.19 3.67
C PRO A 156 -8.74 13.56 4.89
N CYS A 157 -7.59 14.18 4.64
CA CYS A 157 -6.78 14.80 5.68
C CYS A 157 -5.98 15.99 5.12
N SER A 158 -5.47 16.82 6.01
CA SER A 158 -4.59 17.93 5.68
C SER A 158 -3.16 17.66 6.17
N VAL A 159 -2.19 18.33 5.56
CA VAL A 159 -0.78 18.28 6.00
C VAL A 159 -0.66 18.71 7.47
N ALA A 160 -1.44 19.69 7.91
CA ALA A 160 -1.42 20.17 9.30
C ALA A 160 -1.90 19.10 10.30
N GLU A 161 -2.90 18.28 9.93
CA GLU A 161 -3.36 17.16 10.74
C GLU A 161 -2.30 16.07 10.80
N LEU A 162 -1.71 15.68 9.66
CA LEU A 162 -0.62 14.69 9.60
C LEU A 162 0.55 15.12 10.49
N THR A 163 0.98 16.37 10.41
CA THR A 163 2.10 16.90 11.22
C THR A 163 1.80 16.82 12.72
N LYS A 164 0.56 17.06 13.15
CA LYS A 164 0.16 16.99 14.56
C LYS A 164 0.20 15.57 15.14
N MET A 165 0.13 14.55 14.29
CA MET A 165 0.17 13.14 14.73
C MET A 165 1.54 12.72 15.28
N GLY A 166 2.62 13.45 14.95
CA GLY A 166 3.96 13.22 15.50
C GLY A 166 4.71 12.03 14.89
N PHE A 167 4.28 11.53 13.73
CA PHE A 167 5.04 10.52 12.97
C PHE A 167 6.21 11.17 12.23
N ASP A 168 7.32 10.44 12.11
CA ASP A 168 8.54 10.92 11.44
C ASP A 168 8.38 10.99 9.93
N TYR A 169 7.61 10.06 9.36
CA TYR A 169 7.34 9.99 7.93
C TYR A 169 5.93 9.47 7.63
N TRP A 170 5.33 10.00 6.57
CA TRP A 170 4.05 9.52 6.03
C TRP A 170 4.24 8.98 4.62
N ALA A 171 4.01 7.68 4.43
CA ALA A 171 3.92 7.03 3.13
C ALA A 171 2.46 7.13 2.64
N LEU A 172 2.20 8.11 1.78
CA LEU A 172 0.86 8.39 1.28
C LEU A 172 0.65 7.73 -0.09
N GLY A 173 -0.57 7.25 -0.33
CA GLY A 173 -1.05 6.75 -1.62
C GLY A 173 -2.42 7.32 -1.97
N HIS A 174 -2.75 7.30 -3.27
CA HIS A 174 -4.10 7.60 -3.82
C HIS A 174 -4.19 7.25 -5.27
#